data_a15762d6b7b858071e1367502d3e698f
#
_entry.id   a15762d6b7b858071e1367502d3e698f
#
_cell.length_a   1.000
_cell.length_b   1.000
_cell.length_c   1.000
_cell.angle_alpha   90.00
_cell.angle_beta   90.00
_cell.angle_gamma   90.00
#
_symmetry.space_group_name_H-M   'P 1'
#
loop_
_entity.id
_entity.type
_entity.pdbx_description
1 polymer ?
#
loop_
_entity_poly.entity_id
_entity_poly.type
_entity_poly.pdbx_seq_one_letter_code
_entity_poly.pdbx_strand_id
1 'polypeptide(L)'
;MCIRDSVDSGYNAAKRCALSIISQIMKACDNDLTKIKSCIKLTGFVNSTDNFHDQPKVMNGASDLIASVFGDAGMHTRAAVSVNSLPLGVAVEVDAIFELN
;
A
#
# COMPACT_ATOMS: atom_id res chain seq x y z
N MET A 1 -9.58 -8.71 10.69
CA MET A 1 -9.03 -9.92 10.08
C MET A 1 -7.53 -9.91 10.19
N CYS A 2 -6.92 -11.04 10.47
CA CYS A 2 -5.49 -11.15 10.67
C CYS A 2 -4.84 -11.83 9.44
N ILE A 3 -3.66 -11.37 9.03
CA ILE A 3 -2.92 -11.88 7.87
C ILE A 3 -2.44 -13.32 8.05
N ARG A 4 -2.42 -13.82 9.27
CA ARG A 4 -1.99 -15.20 9.54
C ARG A 4 -2.73 -16.27 8.73
N ASP A 5 -3.88 -15.93 8.14
CA ASP A 5 -4.68 -16.90 7.39
C ASP A 5 -4.12 -17.15 5.99
N SER A 6 -3.57 -16.09 5.34
CA SER A 6 -3.13 -16.22 3.96
C SER A 6 -2.34 -14.99 3.51
N VAL A 7 -1.19 -15.23 2.87
CA VAL A 7 -0.43 -14.17 2.18
C VAL A 7 -1.26 -13.59 1.03
N ASP A 8 -2.02 -14.44 0.32
CA ASP A 8 -2.88 -13.99 -0.78
C ASP A 8 -3.97 -13.03 -0.32
N SER A 9 -4.61 -13.32 0.83
CA SER A 9 -5.60 -12.41 1.42
C SER A 9 -4.95 -11.08 1.80
N GLY A 10 -3.74 -11.12 2.34
CA GLY A 10 -2.97 -9.93 2.68
C GLY A 10 -2.59 -9.12 1.46
N TYR A 11 -2.14 -9.76 0.40
CA TYR A 11 -1.84 -9.13 -0.88
C TYR A 11 -3.06 -8.38 -1.41
N ASN A 12 -4.23 -9.03 -1.41
CA ASN A 12 -5.46 -8.40 -1.88
C ASN A 12 -5.90 -7.23 -0.97
N ALA A 13 -5.70 -7.35 0.34
CA ALA A 13 -5.99 -6.27 1.28
C ALA A 13 -5.08 -5.06 1.02
N ALA A 14 -3.79 -5.27 0.80
CA ALA A 14 -2.84 -4.22 0.45
C ALA A 14 -3.20 -3.56 -0.88
N LYS A 15 -3.61 -4.34 -1.86
CA LYS A 15 -4.07 -3.84 -3.16
C LYS A 15 -5.29 -2.92 -3.00
N ARG A 16 -6.25 -3.28 -2.14
CA ARG A 16 -7.40 -2.42 -1.84
C ARG A 16 -6.99 -1.11 -1.19
N CYS A 17 -6.01 -1.14 -0.28
CA CYS A 17 -5.47 0.07 0.32
C CYS A 17 -4.87 0.97 -0.75
N ALA A 18 -4.12 0.41 -1.71
CA ALA A 18 -3.55 1.17 -2.81
C ALA A 18 -4.62 1.78 -3.71
N LEU A 19 -5.71 1.05 -3.98
CA LEU A 19 -6.84 1.59 -4.74
C LEU A 19 -7.43 2.82 -4.06
N SER A 20 -7.58 2.77 -2.74
CA SER A 20 -8.07 3.91 -1.96
C SER A 20 -7.11 5.09 -2.01
N ILE A 21 -5.80 4.84 -1.92
CA ILE A 21 -4.77 5.87 -2.04
C ILE A 21 -4.84 6.53 -3.42
N ILE A 22 -4.95 5.73 -4.48
CA ILE A 22 -5.04 6.24 -5.85
C ILE A 22 -6.28 7.13 -5.99
N SER A 23 -7.41 6.70 -5.46
CA SER A 23 -8.64 7.50 -5.47
C SER A 23 -8.45 8.85 -4.79
N GLN A 24 -7.77 8.87 -3.65
CA GLN A 24 -7.53 10.11 -2.89
C GLN A 24 -6.56 11.04 -3.61
N ILE A 25 -5.46 10.51 -4.17
CA ILE A 25 -4.49 11.35 -4.89
C ILE A 25 -5.09 11.90 -6.18
N MET A 26 -5.94 11.13 -6.84
CA MET A 26 -6.65 11.62 -8.03
C MET A 26 -7.57 12.80 -7.69
N LYS A 27 -8.27 12.74 -6.57
CA LYS A 27 -9.08 13.88 -6.10
C LYS A 27 -8.22 15.11 -5.84
N ALA A 28 -7.07 14.92 -5.20
CA ALA A 28 -6.15 16.02 -4.91
C ALA A 28 -5.60 16.67 -6.17
N CYS A 29 -5.56 15.93 -7.27
CA CYS A 29 -5.02 16.38 -8.57
C CYS A 29 -6.11 16.68 -9.61
N ASP A 30 -7.36 16.84 -9.19
CA ASP A 30 -8.49 17.13 -10.08
C ASP A 30 -8.65 16.07 -11.18
N ASN A 31 -8.38 14.81 -10.84
CA ASN A 31 -8.41 13.65 -11.75
C ASN A 31 -7.41 13.73 -12.90
N ASP A 32 -6.32 14.46 -12.72
CA ASP A 32 -5.28 14.63 -13.75
C ASP A 32 -3.98 13.97 -13.31
N LEU A 33 -3.69 12.79 -13.86
CA LEU A 33 -2.48 12.02 -13.54
C LEU A 33 -1.20 12.76 -13.90
N THR A 34 -1.24 13.70 -14.84
CA THR A 34 -0.04 14.46 -15.23
C THR A 34 0.45 15.39 -14.14
N LYS A 35 -0.36 15.66 -13.12
CA LYS A 35 0.04 16.45 -11.96
C LYS A 35 0.85 15.66 -10.94
N ILE A 36 0.95 14.35 -11.08
CA ILE A 36 1.70 13.49 -10.17
C ILE A 36 3.09 13.30 -10.75
N LYS A 37 4.12 13.76 -10.03
CA LYS A 37 5.50 13.57 -10.42
C LYS A 37 5.99 12.17 -10.10
N SER A 38 5.81 11.74 -8.85
CA SER A 38 6.23 10.40 -8.44
C SER A 38 5.60 9.99 -7.11
N CYS A 39 5.52 8.69 -6.91
CA CYS A 39 5.31 8.11 -5.59
C CYS A 39 6.69 7.99 -4.92
N ILE A 40 6.85 8.66 -3.78
CA ILE A 40 8.14 8.70 -3.07
C ILE A 40 8.30 7.46 -2.20
N LYS A 41 7.27 7.14 -1.41
CA LYS A 41 7.37 6.10 -0.40
C LYS A 41 6.00 5.49 -0.10
N LEU A 42 6.01 4.18 0.14
CA LEU A 42 4.90 3.47 0.77
C LEU A 42 5.37 2.90 2.10
N THR A 43 4.53 2.98 3.11
CA THR A 43 4.75 2.29 4.38
C THR A 43 3.55 1.38 4.63
N GLY A 44 3.83 0.11 4.87
CA GLY A 44 2.80 -0.88 5.12
C GLY A 44 2.89 -1.45 6.53
N PHE A 45 1.73 -1.55 7.18
CA PHE A 45 1.58 -2.14 8.49
C PHE A 45 0.68 -3.36 8.36
N VAL A 46 1.22 -4.53 8.70
CA VAL A 46 0.51 -5.81 8.57
C VAL A 46 0.12 -6.31 9.95
N ASN A 47 -1.17 -6.49 10.16
CA ASN A 47 -1.69 -7.03 11.40
C ASN A 47 -1.47 -8.55 11.41
N SER A 48 -0.45 -9.01 12.13
CA SER A 48 -0.03 -10.39 12.05
C SER A 48 0.52 -10.89 13.39
N THR A 49 0.76 -12.21 13.45
CA THR A 49 1.45 -12.84 14.56
C THR A 49 2.94 -12.50 14.56
N ASP A 50 3.61 -12.73 15.69
CA ASP A 50 5.04 -12.45 15.85
C ASP A 50 5.92 -13.28 14.91
N ASN A 51 5.43 -14.41 14.46
CA ASN A 51 6.18 -15.33 13.60
C ASN A 51 6.01 -15.06 12.11
N PHE A 52 5.23 -14.05 11.75
CA PHE A 52 4.99 -13.73 10.35
C PHE A 52 6.12 -12.86 9.81
N HIS A 53 6.73 -13.29 8.71
CA HIS A 53 7.86 -12.59 8.09
C HIS A 53 7.65 -12.30 6.60
N ASP A 54 6.45 -12.53 6.08
CA ASP A 54 6.12 -12.32 4.67
C ASP A 54 5.47 -10.95 4.40
N GLN A 55 5.76 -9.95 5.25
CA GLN A 55 5.27 -8.58 5.07
C GLN A 55 5.59 -8.04 3.67
N PRO A 56 6.80 -8.24 3.10
CA PRO A 56 7.08 -7.77 1.74
C PRO A 56 6.15 -8.37 0.70
N LYS A 57 5.80 -9.65 0.82
CA LYS A 57 4.88 -10.31 -0.12
C LYS A 57 3.49 -9.71 -0.05
N VAL A 58 3.03 -9.38 1.14
CA VAL A 58 1.74 -8.70 1.36
C VAL A 58 1.78 -7.31 0.73
N MET A 59 2.83 -6.55 1.01
CA MET A 59 2.97 -5.19 0.50
C MET A 59 3.13 -5.13 -1.01
N ASN A 60 3.56 -6.21 -1.66
CA ASN A 60 3.59 -6.29 -3.11
C ASN A 60 2.22 -6.00 -3.72
N GLY A 61 1.13 -6.31 -3.02
CA GLY A 61 -0.22 -5.98 -3.49
C GLY A 61 -0.40 -4.49 -3.74
N ALA A 62 0.11 -3.65 -2.83
CA ALA A 62 0.07 -2.20 -3.01
C ALA A 62 1.11 -1.74 -4.03
N SER A 63 2.35 -2.20 -3.91
CA SER A 63 3.44 -1.78 -4.78
C SER A 63 3.20 -2.12 -6.24
N ASP A 64 2.70 -3.33 -6.52
CA ASP A 64 2.43 -3.77 -7.88
C ASP A 64 1.34 -2.90 -8.53
N LEU A 65 0.30 -2.56 -7.78
CA LEU A 65 -0.76 -1.71 -8.31
C LEU A 65 -0.27 -0.29 -8.59
N ILE A 66 0.47 0.31 -7.66
CA ILE A 66 1.03 1.66 -7.83
C ILE A 66 1.96 1.69 -9.07
N ALA A 67 2.82 0.69 -9.22
CA ALA A 67 3.70 0.60 -10.37
C ALA A 67 2.92 0.41 -11.68
N SER A 68 1.86 -0.39 -11.65
CA SER A 68 1.01 -0.63 -12.82
C SER A 68 0.28 0.65 -13.26
N VAL A 69 -0.22 1.44 -12.32
CA VAL A 69 -0.99 2.65 -12.63
C VAL A 69 -0.09 3.81 -13.07
N PHE A 70 1.04 4.01 -12.39
CA PHE A 70 1.88 5.19 -12.58
C PHE A 70 3.14 4.93 -13.41
N GLY A 71 3.45 3.68 -13.74
CA GLY A 71 4.68 3.34 -14.46
C GLY A 71 5.93 3.79 -13.72
N ASP A 72 6.84 4.47 -14.40
CA ASP A 72 8.09 4.95 -13.79
C ASP A 72 7.83 5.91 -12.62
N ALA A 73 6.78 6.70 -12.68
CA ALA A 73 6.39 7.59 -11.58
C ALA A 73 5.91 6.81 -10.34
N GLY A 74 5.58 5.55 -10.48
CA GLY A 74 5.18 4.67 -9.37
C GLY A 74 6.33 3.97 -8.67
N MET A 75 7.56 4.13 -9.15
CA MET A 75 8.74 3.55 -8.47
C MET A 75 8.96 4.28 -7.15
N HIS A 76 9.04 3.52 -6.07
CA HIS A 76 9.04 4.08 -4.72
C HIS A 76 9.92 3.27 -3.78
N THR A 77 10.34 3.90 -2.68
CA THR A 77 10.90 3.19 -1.53
C THR A 77 9.77 2.69 -0.66
N ARG A 78 10.00 1.67 0.14
CA ARG A 78 8.96 1.17 1.03
C ARG A 78 9.53 0.55 2.29
N ALA A 79 8.70 0.56 3.34
CA ALA A 79 8.90 -0.24 4.53
C ALA A 79 7.65 -1.09 4.74
N ALA A 80 7.84 -2.32 5.20
CA ALA A 80 6.75 -3.23 5.50
C ALA A 80 7.05 -3.89 6.84
N VAL A 81 6.18 -3.65 7.82
CA VAL A 81 6.37 -4.14 9.18
C VAL A 81 5.09 -4.78 9.69
N SER A 82 5.24 -5.65 10.68
CA SER A 82 4.10 -6.21 11.39
C SER A 82 3.77 -5.38 12.61
N VAL A 83 2.50 -5.32 12.94
CA VAL A 83 1.99 -4.77 14.19
C VAL A 83 1.04 -5.79 14.80
N ASN A 84 0.82 -5.73 16.11
CA ASN A 84 -0.04 -6.69 16.79
C ASN A 84 -1.51 -6.27 16.79
N SER A 85 -1.81 -5.05 16.39
CA SER A 85 -3.19 -4.59 16.21
C SER A 85 -3.23 -3.37 15.29
N LEU A 86 -4.36 -3.19 14.62
CA LEU A 86 -4.66 -2.03 13.81
C LEU A 86 -6.07 -1.53 14.15
N PRO A 87 -6.37 -0.24 13.93
CA PRO A 87 -7.70 0.28 14.19
C PRO A 87 -8.76 -0.55 13.47
N LEU A 88 -9.87 -0.81 14.14
CA LEU A 88 -10.99 -1.60 13.65
C LEU A 88 -10.63 -3.04 13.26
N GLY A 89 -9.49 -3.54 13.71
CA GLY A 89 -9.05 -4.90 13.42
C GLY A 89 -8.74 -5.16 11.95
N VAL A 90 -8.42 -4.13 11.16
CA VAL A 90 -8.10 -4.31 9.75
C VAL A 90 -6.82 -5.13 9.57
N ALA A 91 -6.71 -5.80 8.43
CA ALA A 91 -5.59 -6.69 8.16
C ALA A 91 -4.32 -5.93 7.78
N VAL A 92 -4.45 -4.82 7.05
CA VAL A 92 -3.33 -4.06 6.51
C VAL A 92 -3.68 -2.57 6.54
N GLU A 93 -2.67 -1.76 6.84
CA GLU A 93 -2.76 -0.31 6.71
C GLU A 93 -1.58 0.16 5.87
N VAL A 94 -1.83 1.03 4.90
CA VAL A 94 -0.79 1.55 4.01
C VAL A 94 -0.87 3.06 4.00
N ASP A 95 0.28 3.72 4.15
CA ASP A 95 0.37 5.15 3.86
C ASP A 95 1.31 5.39 2.69
N ALA A 96 1.20 6.57 2.10
CA ALA A 96 1.97 6.92 0.92
C ALA A 96 2.34 8.40 0.92
N ILE A 97 3.49 8.69 0.30
CA ILE A 97 3.93 10.06 0.05
C ILE A 97 4.13 10.21 -1.45
N PHE A 98 3.47 11.20 -2.04
CA PHE A 98 3.60 11.53 -3.46
C PHE A 98 4.18 12.93 -3.61
N GLU A 99 4.96 13.12 -4.66
CA GLU A 99 5.41 14.42 -5.10
C GLU A 99 4.56 14.86 -6.29
N LEU A 100 4.08 16.11 -6.23
CA LEU A 100 3.30 16.70 -7.32
C LEU A 100 4.16 17.65 -8.16
N ASN A 101 3.78 17.81 -9.40
CA ASN A 101 4.41 18.81 -10.28
C ASN A 101 4.04 20.22 -9.89
#